data_858ee5c78570c199da1e961a0e823408
#
_entry.id   858ee5c78570c199da1e961a0e823408
#
_cell.length_a   1.000
_cell.length_b   1.000
_cell.length_c   1.000
_cell.angle_alpha   90.00
_cell.angle_beta   90.00
_cell.angle_gamma   90.00
#
_symmetry.space_group_name_H-M   'P 1'
#
loop_
_entity.id
_entity.type
_entity.pdbx_description
1 polymer ?
#
loop_
_entity_poly.entity_id
_entity_poly.type
_entity_poly.pdbx_seq_one_letter_code
_entity_poly.pdbx_strand_id
1 'polypeptide(L)'
;MQNKRLVVSLAALSCAALLLTTNVASAQENRPADWATPVAEAQNLYRIHQDFYRSAQLDSKDIALLQSLGIKTVVSLRSFHSDDKLLQDSSIRLQRVGINTWSINDQNVIAALRAIKAAEKDGPVLLHCLHGADRTGLVTAMYRILYQAWSKEQAMEELINGGYGYHSMWRNIPKYLKKVNIEKIREGVSQP
;
A
#
# COMPACT_ATOMS: atom_id res chain seq x y z
N MET A 1 52.03 -51.85 -16.59
CA MET A 1 50.59 -51.53 -16.72
C MET A 1 50.28 -50.41 -15.72
N GLN A 2 50.19 -49.14 -16.21
CA GLN A 2 50.00 -47.96 -15.36
C GLN A 2 48.55 -47.47 -15.54
N ASN A 3 47.77 -47.51 -14.43
CA ASN A 3 46.43 -46.93 -14.39
C ASN A 3 46.54 -45.41 -14.14
N LYS A 4 46.20 -44.61 -15.16
CA LYS A 4 45.98 -43.15 -15.03
C LYS A 4 44.58 -42.92 -14.52
N ARG A 5 44.43 -42.43 -13.28
CA ARG A 5 43.16 -41.92 -12.72
C ARG A 5 42.91 -40.53 -13.31
N LEU A 6 41.75 -40.39 -13.92
CA LEU A 6 41.24 -39.12 -14.45
C LEU A 6 40.64 -38.33 -13.25
N VAL A 7 41.23 -37.19 -12.93
CA VAL A 7 40.67 -36.23 -11.97
C VAL A 7 39.80 -35.28 -12.77
N VAL A 8 38.47 -35.40 -12.64
CA VAL A 8 37.51 -34.42 -13.19
C VAL A 8 37.34 -33.33 -12.18
N SER A 9 37.77 -32.11 -12.53
CA SER A 9 37.58 -30.91 -11.73
C SER A 9 36.13 -30.46 -11.75
N LEU A 10 35.42 -30.54 -10.60
CA LEU A 10 34.14 -29.85 -10.37
C LEU A 10 34.44 -28.43 -9.87
N ALA A 11 34.51 -27.49 -10.77
CA ALA A 11 34.58 -26.09 -10.40
C ALA A 11 33.97 -25.22 -11.50
N ALA A 12 32.63 -25.11 -11.53
CA ALA A 12 31.92 -24.01 -12.22
C ALA A 12 30.39 -24.10 -12.02
N LEU A 13 29.87 -23.88 -10.82
CA LEU A 13 28.42 -23.58 -10.61
C LEU A 13 28.21 -22.83 -9.28
N SER A 14 28.70 -21.62 -9.15
CA SER A 14 28.37 -20.79 -8.00
C SER A 14 28.41 -19.27 -8.23
N CYS A 15 28.39 -18.79 -9.48
CA CYS A 15 28.37 -17.34 -9.77
C CYS A 15 27.01 -16.75 -10.20
N ALA A 16 26.00 -17.55 -10.49
CA ALA A 16 24.74 -17.03 -11.02
C ALA A 16 23.70 -16.60 -9.94
N ALA A 17 23.84 -17.06 -8.69
CA ALA A 17 22.89 -16.74 -7.63
C ALA A 17 23.13 -15.41 -6.90
N LEU A 18 24.35 -14.84 -7.02
CA LEU A 18 24.72 -13.62 -6.28
C LEU A 18 24.31 -12.31 -6.96
N LEU A 19 23.95 -12.33 -8.25
CA LEU A 19 23.64 -11.10 -9.00
C LEU A 19 22.17 -10.66 -8.89
N LEU A 20 21.25 -11.54 -8.46
CA LEU A 20 19.83 -11.19 -8.30
C LEU A 20 19.51 -10.55 -6.94
N THR A 21 20.34 -10.75 -5.92
CA THR A 21 20.11 -10.18 -4.59
C THR A 21 20.55 -8.72 -4.46
N THR A 22 21.44 -8.25 -5.30
CA THR A 22 22.01 -6.89 -5.23
C THR A 22 21.05 -5.79 -5.71
N ASN A 23 20.13 -6.09 -6.65
CA ASN A 23 19.21 -5.08 -7.19
C ASN A 23 18.03 -4.77 -6.24
N VAL A 24 17.57 -5.72 -5.46
CA VAL A 24 16.48 -5.49 -4.50
C VAL A 24 17.00 -4.72 -3.29
N ALA A 25 18.18 -5.05 -2.78
CA ALA A 25 18.81 -4.34 -1.67
C ALA A 25 19.12 -2.86 -2.02
N SER A 26 19.60 -2.58 -3.24
CA SER A 26 19.94 -1.21 -3.67
C SER A 26 18.71 -0.30 -3.86
N ALA A 27 17.57 -0.86 -4.27
CA ALA A 27 16.32 -0.10 -4.38
C ALA A 27 15.75 0.27 -3.00
N GLN A 28 16.04 -0.53 -1.98
CA GLN A 28 15.61 -0.27 -0.60
C GLN A 28 16.52 0.73 0.12
N GLU A 29 17.81 0.76 -0.18
CA GLU A 29 18.77 1.72 0.37
C GLU A 29 18.50 3.17 -0.04
N ASN A 30 17.87 3.40 -1.19
CA ASN A 30 17.57 4.74 -1.71
C ASN A 30 16.14 5.23 -1.40
N ARG A 31 15.32 4.43 -0.69
CA ARG A 31 13.96 4.82 -0.34
C ARG A 31 13.98 5.85 0.80
N PRO A 32 13.30 7.02 0.66
CA PRO A 32 13.18 7.97 1.76
C PRO A 32 12.63 7.30 3.03
N ALA A 33 13.26 7.57 4.17
CA ALA A 33 12.96 6.90 5.44
C ALA A 33 11.54 7.19 5.97
N ASP A 34 10.94 8.30 5.56
CA ASP A 34 9.59 8.73 5.90
C ASP A 34 8.51 8.11 4.99
N TRP A 35 8.90 7.45 3.89
CA TRP A 35 7.96 6.73 3.03
C TRP A 35 7.49 5.42 3.68
N ALA A 36 6.34 4.90 3.23
CA ALA A 36 5.81 3.65 3.75
C ALA A 36 6.80 2.50 3.58
N THR A 37 6.99 1.72 4.66
CA THR A 37 7.95 0.61 4.71
C THR A 37 7.37 -0.63 4.03
N PRO A 38 8.10 -1.32 3.13
CA PRO A 38 7.68 -2.58 2.54
C PRO A 38 7.42 -3.66 3.59
N VAL A 39 6.35 -4.44 3.42
CA VAL A 39 5.99 -5.59 4.27
C VAL A 39 5.90 -6.86 3.44
N ALA A 40 5.17 -6.84 2.31
CA ALA A 40 5.05 -7.96 1.39
C ALA A 40 4.86 -7.44 -0.05
N GLU A 41 5.85 -7.64 -0.89
CA GLU A 41 5.87 -7.11 -2.27
C GLU A 41 4.76 -7.70 -3.15
N ALA A 42 4.51 -9.01 -3.04
CA ALA A 42 3.50 -9.70 -3.84
C ALA A 42 2.09 -9.12 -3.66
N GLN A 43 1.79 -8.55 -2.49
CA GLN A 43 0.52 -7.91 -2.15
C GLN A 43 0.56 -6.38 -2.33
N ASN A 44 1.67 -5.81 -2.81
CA ASN A 44 1.90 -4.37 -2.77
C ASN A 44 1.60 -3.79 -1.37
N LEU A 45 2.01 -4.55 -0.32
CA LEU A 45 1.68 -4.28 1.07
C LEU A 45 2.81 -3.49 1.73
N TYR A 46 2.45 -2.33 2.25
CA TYR A 46 3.36 -1.41 2.96
C TYR A 46 2.76 -0.94 4.26
N ARG A 47 3.61 -0.64 5.23
CA ARG A 47 3.24 -0.01 6.50
C ARG A 47 3.52 1.49 6.43
N ILE A 48 2.49 2.30 6.61
CA ILE A 48 2.55 3.77 6.62
C ILE A 48 3.03 4.27 7.98
N HIS A 49 2.46 3.70 9.05
CA HIS A 49 2.93 3.80 10.43
C HIS A 49 2.44 2.57 11.22
N GLN A 50 2.66 2.54 12.55
CA GLN A 50 2.42 1.38 13.40
C GLN A 50 1.05 0.73 13.20
N ASP A 51 -0.01 1.53 13.05
CA ASP A 51 -1.40 1.06 13.00
C ASP A 51 -2.08 1.29 11.63
N PHE A 52 -1.32 1.66 10.59
CA PHE A 52 -1.88 1.92 9.27
C PHE A 52 -1.04 1.31 8.15
N TYR A 53 -1.70 0.47 7.36
CA TYR A 53 -1.14 -0.29 6.25
C TYR A 53 -1.89 0.02 4.94
N ARG A 54 -1.22 -0.21 3.83
CA ARG A 54 -1.79 -0.11 2.48
C ARG A 54 -1.44 -1.33 1.64
N SER A 55 -2.35 -1.78 0.76
CA SER A 55 -2.07 -2.90 -0.15
C SER A 55 -2.85 -2.85 -1.47
N ALA A 56 -2.53 -3.79 -2.36
CA ALA A 56 -3.42 -4.23 -3.44
C ALA A 56 -4.58 -5.08 -2.87
N GLN A 57 -5.48 -5.52 -3.76
CA GLN A 57 -6.51 -6.50 -3.42
C GLN A 57 -5.88 -7.76 -2.87
N LEU A 58 -6.40 -8.25 -1.76
CA LEU A 58 -5.97 -9.45 -1.07
C LEU A 58 -6.79 -10.67 -1.52
N ASP A 59 -6.26 -11.84 -1.27
CA ASP A 59 -6.96 -13.11 -1.43
C ASP A 59 -6.95 -13.95 -0.12
N SER A 60 -7.51 -15.17 -0.16
CA SER A 60 -7.68 -16.00 1.03
C SER A 60 -6.36 -16.43 1.69
N LYS A 61 -5.27 -16.55 0.92
CA LYS A 61 -3.94 -16.90 1.46
C LYS A 61 -3.33 -15.77 2.28
N ASP A 62 -3.80 -14.52 2.10
CA ASP A 62 -3.26 -13.35 2.78
C ASP A 62 -3.86 -13.16 4.19
N ILE A 63 -4.95 -13.85 4.55
CA ILE A 63 -5.64 -13.66 5.83
C ILE A 63 -4.71 -13.93 7.03
N ALA A 64 -3.90 -14.99 6.96
CA ALA A 64 -2.93 -15.29 8.03
C ALA A 64 -1.90 -14.17 8.21
N LEU A 65 -1.45 -13.55 7.11
CA LEU A 65 -0.57 -12.39 7.16
C LEU A 65 -1.25 -11.19 7.81
N LEU A 66 -2.50 -10.88 7.44
CA LEU A 66 -3.24 -9.78 8.07
C LEU A 66 -3.42 -9.98 9.58
N GLN A 67 -3.73 -11.21 9.98
CA GLN A 67 -3.87 -11.58 11.40
C GLN A 67 -2.54 -11.43 12.15
N SER A 68 -1.42 -11.85 11.54
CA SER A 68 -0.08 -11.70 12.13
C SER A 68 0.36 -10.24 12.30
N LEU A 69 -0.11 -9.36 11.42
CA LEU A 69 0.10 -7.90 11.51
C LEU A 69 -0.88 -7.23 12.49
N GLY A 70 -1.79 -7.99 13.10
CA GLY A 70 -2.78 -7.49 14.03
C GLY A 70 -3.90 -6.67 13.41
N ILE A 71 -4.09 -6.73 12.08
CA ILE A 71 -5.12 -5.94 11.38
C ILE A 71 -6.49 -6.23 11.97
N LYS A 72 -7.21 -5.17 12.35
CA LYS A 72 -8.56 -5.21 12.92
C LYS A 72 -9.64 -4.82 11.92
N THR A 73 -9.29 -3.94 10.99
CA THR A 73 -10.25 -3.46 9.98
C THR A 73 -9.57 -3.33 8.62
N VAL A 74 -10.26 -3.82 7.60
CA VAL A 74 -9.94 -3.57 6.18
C VAL A 74 -10.86 -2.47 5.68
N VAL A 75 -10.30 -1.40 5.14
CA VAL A 75 -11.01 -0.33 4.44
C VAL A 75 -10.84 -0.52 2.94
N SER A 76 -11.90 -0.93 2.26
CA SER A 76 -11.91 -1.21 0.82
C SER A 76 -12.42 -0.01 0.03
N LEU A 77 -11.61 0.48 -0.92
CA LEU A 77 -11.96 1.57 -1.83
C LEU A 77 -12.58 1.09 -3.15
N ARG A 78 -12.96 -0.18 -3.23
CA ARG A 78 -13.54 -0.76 -4.46
C ARG A 78 -15.05 -0.56 -4.52
N SER A 79 -15.54 0.06 -5.60
CA SER A 79 -16.97 0.34 -5.79
C SER A 79 -17.78 -0.92 -6.15
N PHE A 80 -17.22 -1.82 -6.96
CA PHE A 80 -17.91 -2.96 -7.56
C PHE A 80 -17.42 -4.32 -7.07
N HIS A 81 -16.81 -4.35 -5.88
CA HIS A 81 -16.28 -5.57 -5.28
C HIS A 81 -16.46 -5.50 -3.77
N SER A 82 -16.68 -6.64 -3.14
CA SER A 82 -16.71 -6.75 -1.68
C SER A 82 -15.78 -7.86 -1.20
N ASP A 83 -15.14 -7.62 -0.08
CA ASP A 83 -14.27 -8.57 0.61
C ASP A 83 -15.03 -9.35 1.71
N ASP A 84 -16.38 -9.25 1.77
CA ASP A 84 -17.20 -9.93 2.78
C ASP A 84 -16.92 -11.44 2.83
N LYS A 85 -16.91 -12.11 1.67
CA LYS A 85 -16.61 -13.54 1.61
C LYS A 85 -15.19 -13.88 2.00
N LEU A 86 -14.24 -12.99 1.70
CA LEU A 86 -12.84 -13.15 2.06
C LEU A 86 -12.64 -13.09 3.57
N LEU A 87 -13.35 -12.21 4.24
CA LEU A 87 -13.16 -11.90 5.66
C LEU A 87 -14.16 -12.60 6.59
N GLN A 88 -15.18 -13.31 6.05
CA GLN A 88 -16.30 -13.86 6.81
C GLN A 88 -15.88 -14.77 7.99
N ASP A 89 -14.82 -15.57 7.81
CA ASP A 89 -14.31 -16.51 8.80
C ASP A 89 -13.13 -15.94 9.61
N SER A 90 -12.89 -14.62 9.47
CA SER A 90 -11.85 -13.89 10.21
C SER A 90 -12.46 -12.96 11.24
N SER A 91 -11.68 -12.54 12.24
CA SER A 91 -12.07 -11.49 13.18
C SER A 91 -11.86 -10.07 12.63
N ILE A 92 -11.54 -9.94 11.33
CA ILE A 92 -11.23 -8.67 10.68
C ILE A 92 -12.52 -8.06 10.15
N ARG A 93 -12.80 -6.81 10.54
CA ARG A 93 -13.98 -6.08 10.03
C ARG A 93 -13.74 -5.52 8.64
N LEU A 94 -14.80 -5.46 7.85
CA LEU A 94 -14.79 -4.79 6.55
C LEU A 94 -15.54 -3.45 6.66
N GLN A 95 -14.90 -2.37 6.17
CA GLN A 95 -15.52 -1.09 5.92
C GLN A 95 -15.34 -0.72 4.45
N ARG A 96 -16.45 -0.44 3.75
CA ARG A 96 -16.42 -0.15 2.31
C ARG A 96 -16.65 1.33 2.07
N VAL A 97 -15.73 1.95 1.31
CA VAL A 97 -15.85 3.33 0.83
C VAL A 97 -15.54 3.32 -0.67
N GLY A 98 -16.55 3.02 -1.48
CA GLY A 98 -16.37 2.91 -2.93
C GLY A 98 -15.94 4.22 -3.57
N ILE A 99 -14.79 4.22 -4.22
CA ILE A 99 -14.27 5.35 -5.00
C ILE A 99 -14.08 4.90 -6.45
N ASN A 100 -14.67 5.64 -7.39
CA ASN A 100 -14.39 5.45 -8.81
C ASN A 100 -13.16 6.28 -9.20
N THR A 101 -12.15 5.62 -9.77
CA THR A 101 -10.86 6.27 -10.09
C THR A 101 -11.01 7.45 -11.04
N TRP A 102 -12.00 7.41 -11.93
CA TRP A 102 -12.31 8.48 -12.91
C TRP A 102 -13.15 9.64 -12.34
N SER A 103 -13.75 9.48 -11.14
CA SER A 103 -14.65 10.46 -10.53
C SER A 103 -14.31 10.66 -9.05
N ILE A 104 -13.19 11.32 -8.80
CA ILE A 104 -12.70 11.64 -7.45
C ILE A 104 -13.22 13.02 -7.04
N ASN A 105 -13.72 13.14 -5.82
CA ASN A 105 -14.18 14.38 -5.22
C ASN A 105 -13.90 14.42 -3.71
N ASP A 106 -14.15 15.60 -3.09
CA ASP A 106 -13.91 15.81 -1.66
C ASP A 106 -14.70 14.84 -0.79
N GLN A 107 -15.95 14.53 -1.14
CA GLN A 107 -16.81 13.62 -0.37
C GLN A 107 -16.23 12.20 -0.30
N ASN A 108 -15.70 11.70 -1.42
CA ASN A 108 -15.04 10.39 -1.45
C ASN A 108 -13.81 10.36 -0.52
N VAL A 109 -13.00 11.40 -0.54
CA VAL A 109 -11.79 11.50 0.27
C VAL A 109 -12.15 11.64 1.75
N ILE A 110 -13.11 12.51 2.09
CA ILE A 110 -13.59 12.69 3.46
C ILE A 110 -14.15 11.36 4.01
N ALA A 111 -15.00 10.67 3.25
CA ALA A 111 -15.56 9.39 3.68
C ALA A 111 -14.47 8.33 3.94
N ALA A 112 -13.46 8.24 3.07
CA ALA A 112 -12.35 7.31 3.26
C ALA A 112 -11.50 7.65 4.49
N LEU A 113 -11.18 8.93 4.71
CA LEU A 113 -10.41 9.38 5.87
C LEU A 113 -11.17 9.17 7.18
N ARG A 114 -12.48 9.44 7.20
CA ARG A 114 -13.36 9.14 8.36
C ARG A 114 -13.35 7.65 8.67
N ALA A 115 -13.49 6.81 7.65
CA ALA A 115 -13.46 5.36 7.79
C ALA A 115 -12.16 4.87 8.43
N ILE A 116 -11.02 5.37 7.94
CA ILE A 116 -9.70 5.05 8.49
C ILE A 116 -9.62 5.51 9.95
N LYS A 117 -9.92 6.78 10.23
CA LYS A 117 -9.83 7.34 11.60
C LYS A 117 -10.77 6.68 12.60
N ALA A 118 -11.94 6.26 12.16
CA ALA A 118 -12.86 5.49 13.00
C ALA A 118 -12.29 4.09 13.31
N ALA A 119 -11.75 3.42 12.29
CA ALA A 119 -11.19 2.08 12.41
C ALA A 119 -9.90 2.03 13.26
N GLU A 120 -9.05 3.04 13.19
CA GLU A 120 -7.81 3.14 14.00
C GLU A 120 -8.07 3.13 15.53
N LYS A 121 -9.27 3.50 15.96
CA LYS A 121 -9.64 3.43 17.39
C LYS A 121 -9.70 2.00 17.92
N ASP A 122 -9.90 1.04 17.05
CA ASP A 122 -10.04 -0.38 17.38
C ASP A 122 -8.76 -1.19 17.10
N GLY A 123 -7.75 -0.57 16.50
CA GLY A 123 -6.45 -1.17 16.20
C GLY A 123 -6.03 -1.02 14.74
N PRO A 124 -5.01 -1.76 14.30
CA PRO A 124 -4.41 -1.58 12.99
C PRO A 124 -5.39 -1.73 11.83
N VAL A 125 -5.26 -0.83 10.84
CA VAL A 125 -6.12 -0.70 9.67
C VAL A 125 -5.35 -1.00 8.39
N LEU A 126 -5.96 -1.75 7.48
CA LEU A 126 -5.48 -1.91 6.12
C LEU A 126 -6.38 -1.16 5.14
N LEU A 127 -5.79 -0.27 4.35
CA LEU A 127 -6.45 0.41 3.24
C LEU A 127 -6.07 -0.27 1.92
N HIS A 128 -7.05 -0.63 1.08
CA HIS A 128 -6.75 -1.16 -0.24
C HIS A 128 -7.72 -0.70 -1.34
N CYS A 129 -7.31 -0.92 -2.59
CA CYS A 129 -8.16 -0.90 -3.76
C CYS A 129 -7.89 -2.13 -4.64
N LEU A 130 -7.90 -2.04 -5.98
CA LEU A 130 -7.54 -3.18 -6.83
C LEU A 130 -6.01 -3.39 -6.88
N HIS A 131 -5.25 -2.35 -7.26
CA HIS A 131 -3.80 -2.44 -7.42
C HIS A 131 -3.00 -1.89 -6.22
N GLY A 132 -3.67 -1.29 -5.23
CA GLY A 132 -2.97 -0.62 -4.13
C GLY A 132 -2.27 0.69 -4.53
N ALA A 133 -2.38 1.10 -5.78
CA ALA A 133 -1.63 2.19 -6.39
C ALA A 133 -2.40 3.53 -6.36
N ASP A 134 -3.47 3.63 -7.16
CA ASP A 134 -4.12 4.91 -7.51
C ASP A 134 -5.02 5.47 -6.40
N ARG A 135 -6.18 4.82 -6.12
CA ARG A 135 -7.12 5.24 -5.07
C ARG A 135 -6.51 5.13 -3.68
N THR A 136 -5.83 4.02 -3.42
CA THR A 136 -5.06 3.81 -2.19
C THR A 136 -3.98 4.88 -2.05
N GLY A 137 -3.23 5.16 -3.11
CA GLY A 137 -2.22 6.21 -3.13
C GLY A 137 -2.80 7.59 -2.83
N LEU A 138 -3.91 7.96 -3.46
CA LEU A 138 -4.60 9.22 -3.21
C LEU A 138 -5.02 9.38 -1.74
N VAL A 139 -5.70 8.38 -1.19
CA VAL A 139 -6.20 8.44 0.19
C VAL A 139 -5.04 8.44 1.18
N THR A 140 -3.98 7.66 0.92
CA THR A 140 -2.74 7.70 1.71
C THR A 140 -2.08 9.08 1.66
N ALA A 141 -1.95 9.70 0.47
CA ALA A 141 -1.40 11.04 0.33
C ALA A 141 -2.19 12.07 1.14
N MET A 142 -3.52 12.02 1.09
CA MET A 142 -4.37 12.90 1.89
C MET A 142 -4.24 12.63 3.40
N TYR A 143 -4.08 11.37 3.81
CA TYR A 143 -3.81 11.01 5.20
C TYR A 143 -2.48 11.61 5.68
N ARG A 144 -1.39 11.51 4.87
CA ARG A 144 -0.08 12.10 5.15
C ARG A 144 -0.17 13.62 5.36
N ILE A 145 -0.92 14.30 4.48
CA ILE A 145 -1.09 15.76 4.55
C ILE A 145 -1.87 16.16 5.82
N LEU A 146 -2.97 15.46 6.14
CA LEU A 146 -3.83 15.87 7.25
C LEU A 146 -3.27 15.49 8.63
N TYR A 147 -2.59 14.35 8.74
CA TYR A 147 -2.24 13.76 10.04
C TYR A 147 -0.73 13.60 10.28
N GLN A 148 0.09 13.73 9.24
CA GLN A 148 1.55 13.60 9.35
C GLN A 148 2.30 14.87 8.93
N ALA A 149 1.59 15.98 8.75
CA ALA A 149 2.13 17.30 8.39
C ALA A 149 2.96 17.33 7.09
N TRP A 150 2.68 16.42 6.15
CA TRP A 150 3.35 16.43 4.85
C TRP A 150 2.83 17.54 3.95
N SER A 151 3.71 18.10 3.12
CA SER A 151 3.28 18.97 2.02
C SER A 151 2.57 18.15 0.93
N LYS A 152 1.82 18.84 0.08
CA LYS A 152 1.20 18.21 -1.10
C LYS A 152 2.25 17.63 -2.04
N GLU A 153 3.40 18.28 -2.15
CA GLU A 153 4.51 17.87 -3.00
C GLU A 153 5.12 16.55 -2.48
N GLN A 154 5.42 16.46 -1.18
CA GLN A 154 5.94 15.23 -0.56
C GLN A 154 4.96 14.06 -0.71
N ALA A 155 3.67 14.29 -0.43
CA ALA A 155 2.65 13.26 -0.54
C ALA A 155 2.42 12.80 -2.00
N MET A 156 2.55 13.72 -2.96
CA MET A 156 2.46 13.42 -4.39
C MET A 156 3.69 12.65 -4.87
N GLU A 157 4.87 13.02 -4.38
CA GLU A 157 6.12 12.34 -4.70
C GLU A 157 6.07 10.87 -4.26
N GLU A 158 5.65 10.61 -3.02
CA GLU A 158 5.45 9.23 -2.54
C GLU A 158 4.39 8.49 -3.36
N LEU A 159 3.26 9.12 -3.70
CA LEU A 159 2.20 8.50 -4.50
C LEU A 159 2.71 8.03 -5.86
N ILE A 160 3.50 8.87 -6.55
CA ILE A 160 3.94 8.63 -7.94
C ILE A 160 5.18 7.73 -7.96
N ASN A 161 6.15 8.02 -7.11
CA ASN A 161 7.50 7.44 -7.15
C ASN A 161 7.79 6.45 -6.03
N GLY A 162 6.82 6.20 -5.14
CA GLY A 162 6.96 5.29 -4.00
C GLY A 162 7.01 3.80 -4.35
N GLY A 163 7.02 3.42 -5.64
CA GLY A 163 7.11 2.03 -6.07
C GLY A 163 5.79 1.25 -5.95
N TYR A 164 4.67 1.94 -5.79
CA TYR A 164 3.34 1.31 -5.63
C TYR A 164 2.64 0.98 -6.96
N GLY A 165 3.25 1.30 -8.11
CA GLY A 165 2.68 1.04 -9.42
C GLY A 165 1.62 2.06 -9.87
N TYR A 166 1.77 3.35 -9.48
CA TYR A 166 0.85 4.40 -9.93
C TYR A 166 0.67 4.42 -11.45
N HIS A 167 -0.58 4.44 -11.92
CA HIS A 167 -0.90 4.46 -13.35
C HIS A 167 -1.04 5.91 -13.84
N SER A 168 -0.09 6.36 -14.66
CA SER A 168 -0.01 7.74 -15.18
C SER A 168 -1.21 8.19 -16.02
N MET A 169 -2.04 7.25 -16.48
CA MET A 169 -3.31 7.57 -17.15
C MET A 169 -4.32 8.28 -16.23
N TRP A 170 -4.25 8.09 -14.92
CA TRP A 170 -5.13 8.73 -13.93
C TRP A 170 -4.66 10.14 -13.56
N ARG A 171 -4.52 11.02 -14.58
CA ARG A 171 -4.08 12.41 -14.40
C ARG A 171 -4.99 13.26 -13.49
N ASN A 172 -6.23 12.83 -13.28
CA ASN A 172 -7.17 13.46 -12.36
C ASN A 172 -6.71 13.36 -10.89
N ILE A 173 -5.95 12.34 -10.50
CA ILE A 173 -5.43 12.16 -9.13
C ILE A 173 -4.41 13.26 -8.76
N PRO A 174 -3.28 13.45 -9.47
CA PRO A 174 -2.37 14.55 -9.19
C PRO A 174 -3.05 15.93 -9.33
N LYS A 175 -3.97 16.08 -10.30
CA LYS A 175 -4.74 17.31 -10.47
C LYS A 175 -5.62 17.61 -9.26
N TYR A 176 -6.26 16.59 -8.68
CA TYR A 176 -7.03 16.73 -7.45
C TYR A 176 -6.13 17.16 -6.29
N LEU A 177 -5.03 16.44 -6.01
CA LEU A 177 -4.09 16.75 -4.93
C LEU A 177 -3.56 18.19 -5.00
N LYS A 178 -3.21 18.67 -6.20
CA LYS A 178 -2.77 20.06 -6.39
C LYS A 178 -3.84 21.08 -6.00
N LYS A 179 -5.12 20.82 -6.32
CA LYS A 179 -6.21 21.79 -6.22
C LYS A 179 -7.02 21.68 -4.93
N VAL A 180 -7.00 20.54 -4.24
CA VAL A 180 -7.82 20.29 -3.06
C VAL A 180 -7.58 21.34 -1.98
N ASN A 181 -8.67 21.83 -1.37
CA ASN A 181 -8.60 22.71 -0.21
C ASN A 181 -8.48 21.81 1.05
N ILE A 182 -7.31 21.82 1.66
CA ILE A 182 -6.98 20.97 2.82
C ILE A 182 -7.84 21.29 4.02
N GLU A 183 -8.09 22.57 4.30
CA GLU A 183 -8.94 22.98 5.44
C GLU A 183 -10.38 22.49 5.26
N LYS A 184 -10.94 22.59 4.06
CA LYS A 184 -12.27 22.04 3.75
C LYS A 184 -12.35 20.54 3.99
N ILE A 185 -11.29 19.78 3.62
CA ILE A 185 -11.25 18.33 3.91
C ILE A 185 -11.15 18.10 5.42
N ARG A 186 -10.29 18.87 6.12
CA ARG A 186 -10.13 18.79 7.58
C ARG A 186 -11.45 19.01 8.31
N GLU A 187 -12.14 20.08 7.97
CA GLU A 187 -13.49 20.39 8.48
C GLU A 187 -14.46 19.25 8.18
N GLY A 188 -14.49 18.77 6.93
CA GLY A 188 -15.35 17.66 6.52
C GLY A 188 -15.06 16.39 7.30
N VAL A 189 -13.82 16.06 7.61
CA VAL A 189 -13.48 14.86 8.41
C VAL A 189 -13.87 15.03 9.87
N SER A 190 -13.82 16.24 10.42
CA SER A 190 -14.10 16.52 11.84
C SER A 190 -15.59 16.58 12.17
N GLN A 191 -16.46 16.79 11.19
CA GLN A 191 -17.91 16.77 11.38
C GLN A 191 -18.41 15.34 11.65
N PRO A 192 -19.45 15.15 12.47
CA PRO A 192 -20.04 13.85 12.77
C PRO A 192 -20.69 13.18 11.55
#